data_be55f264e24db2c93e28c279ccc0cfb2
#
_entry.id   be55f264e24db2c93e28c279ccc0cfb2
#
_cell.length_a   1.000
_cell.length_b   1.000
_cell.length_c   1.000
_cell.angle_alpha   90.00
_cell.angle_beta   90.00
_cell.angle_gamma   90.00
#
_symmetry.space_group_name_H-M   'P 1'
#
loop_
_entity.id
_entity.type
_entity.pdbx_description
1 polymer ?
#
loop_
_entity_poly.entity_id
_entity_poly.type
_entity_poly.pdbx_seq_one_letter_code
_entity_poly.pdbx_strand_id
1 'polypeptide(L)'
;MTAFAPRADESLLSTRVASFFCLWIFLALAIPLSSTAQTNVVVIRPKANHDVLVNPGMGITTFQRFNGQETNPPLKWSEVGPVIKLPQATSKPDFPDTSVSYCRWYWNVLEPEPGKFHWEIVDLALEEARAHGQTLAIRLMPYSNQDPLPEWYRNSGARRANKPADKDEQIWQPDFSDPLYLKYWGELVAEAGKRYDGNPYLDSVDISSVGYWGEGWSPYMPAFAFQKQLIDIWLEAFPRTTLLMNFDEQQALTYGTEHGAGWRLDCLGDMRTSSTNVYFPAEMLEIYPQQIVRAGIQDVWQGKPVSLETCYTVAGWKERGYDLDYILEQALRWHVSTVNIKSAPIPTEWKAQFDAFQKKIGYRFTLRRLEYSKVVAPGTMMLVHMWWLNEGVAPIYKEFTLAMELRSAKMAAVIPVPVDIRKWLPGDAVYDGTLYVPENLAEGSYDVRVAMLDPRTGKPAIRLAVEGRQEDGWYAMGSLTVKAQ
;
A
#
# COMPACT_ATOMS: atom_id res chain seq x y z
N MET A 1 -42.93 -1.59 44.46
CA MET A 1 -42.96 -2.73 45.42
C MET A 1 -41.69 -3.50 45.16
N THR A 2 -40.70 -3.65 45.97
CA THR A 2 -40.39 -3.41 47.36
C THR A 2 -38.85 -3.23 47.43
N ALA A 3 -38.45 -2.20 48.16
CA ALA A 3 -37.07 -1.95 48.56
C ALA A 3 -36.59 -2.93 49.65
N PHE A 4 -35.27 -3.12 49.75
CA PHE A 4 -34.62 -3.32 51.04
C PHE A 4 -33.09 -3.10 50.92
N ALA A 5 -32.58 -2.06 51.55
CA ALA A 5 -31.32 -1.94 52.28
C ALA A 5 -31.71 -1.67 53.73
N PRO A 6 -30.86 -1.57 54.76
CA PRO A 6 -29.42 -1.71 54.92
C PRO A 6 -29.02 -2.52 56.19
N ARG A 7 -27.71 -2.66 56.52
CA ARG A 7 -27.19 -2.30 57.87
C ARG A 7 -25.69 -2.53 58.02
N ALA A 8 -25.08 -1.51 58.58
CA ALA A 8 -23.72 -1.50 59.14
C ALA A 8 -23.65 -2.24 60.46
N ASP A 9 -22.46 -2.70 60.85
CA ASP A 9 -22.09 -2.76 62.28
C ASP A 9 -20.57 -2.50 62.46
N GLU A 10 -20.29 -1.58 63.38
CA GLU A 10 -18.96 -1.20 63.88
C GLU A 10 -18.53 -2.17 64.99
N SER A 11 -17.24 -2.46 65.14
CA SER A 11 -16.63 -2.64 66.42
C SER A 11 -15.15 -2.34 66.46
N LEU A 12 -14.82 -1.33 67.21
CA LEU A 12 -13.50 -0.88 67.66
C LEU A 12 -12.76 -1.98 68.42
N LEU A 13 -11.48 -2.13 68.20
CA LEU A 13 -10.54 -2.52 69.25
C LEU A 13 -9.17 -1.92 69.06
N SER A 14 -8.82 -1.05 69.98
CA SER A 14 -7.53 -0.39 70.15
C SER A 14 -6.51 -1.35 70.72
N THR A 15 -5.27 -1.37 70.17
CA THR A 15 -4.11 -1.81 70.94
C THR A 15 -2.91 -0.93 70.61
N ARG A 16 -2.43 -0.21 71.63
CA ARG A 16 -1.19 0.56 71.67
C ARG A 16 -0.02 -0.44 71.67
N VAL A 17 0.98 -0.23 70.83
CA VAL A 17 2.33 -0.76 71.02
C VAL A 17 3.35 0.34 70.80
N ALA A 18 4.28 0.37 71.72
CA ALA A 18 5.26 1.42 71.97
C ALA A 18 6.33 1.56 70.86
N SER A 19 6.71 2.81 70.73
CA SER A 19 7.87 3.22 69.90
C SER A 19 9.19 2.76 70.51
N PHE A 20 9.99 2.02 69.78
CA PHE A 20 11.44 1.89 69.99
C PHE A 20 12.16 2.61 68.88
N PHE A 21 12.78 3.75 69.19
CA PHE A 21 13.70 4.44 68.35
C PHE A 21 15.07 3.71 68.40
N CYS A 22 15.43 3.01 67.35
CA CYS A 22 16.82 2.61 67.10
C CYS A 22 17.45 3.57 66.16
N LEU A 23 18.32 4.45 66.73
CA LEU A 23 19.14 5.42 65.98
C LEU A 23 20.31 4.64 65.35
N TRP A 24 20.24 4.34 64.04
CA TRP A 24 21.36 3.84 63.26
C TRP A 24 22.03 5.04 62.61
N ILE A 25 23.22 5.40 63.11
CA ILE A 25 24.12 6.37 62.43
C ILE A 25 24.76 5.63 61.26
N PHE A 26 24.23 5.87 60.04
CA PHE A 26 24.96 5.52 58.81
C PHE A 26 25.99 6.55 58.50
N LEU A 27 27.22 6.20 58.75
CA LEU A 27 28.39 6.92 58.24
C LEU A 27 28.44 6.69 56.72
N ALA A 28 27.83 7.61 55.96
CA ALA A 28 27.93 7.58 54.49
C ALA A 28 29.34 8.02 54.09
N LEU A 29 30.16 7.00 53.79
CA LEU A 29 31.35 7.20 52.97
C LEU A 29 30.89 7.57 51.55
N ALA A 30 30.87 8.88 51.28
CA ALA A 30 30.70 9.37 49.92
C ALA A 30 31.95 9.04 49.11
N ILE A 31 31.94 7.87 48.46
CA ILE A 31 32.88 7.58 47.37
C ILE A 31 32.36 8.40 46.18
N PRO A 32 33.13 9.35 45.64
CA PRO A 32 32.74 9.98 44.39
C PRO A 32 32.92 8.95 43.27
N LEU A 33 31.84 8.27 42.89
CA LEU A 33 31.74 7.58 41.62
C LEU A 33 31.69 8.62 40.50
N SER A 34 32.80 9.33 40.30
CA SER A 34 33.06 10.03 39.03
C SER A 34 33.57 9.03 38.02
N SER A 35 32.77 8.08 37.69
CA SER A 35 32.92 7.38 36.43
C SER A 35 32.29 8.22 35.33
N THR A 36 33.07 9.12 34.75
CA THR A 36 32.86 9.52 33.36
C THR A 36 33.14 8.28 32.53
N ALA A 37 32.18 7.37 32.50
CA ALA A 37 32.12 6.39 31.43
C ALA A 37 31.94 7.23 30.16
N GLN A 38 33.05 7.48 29.48
CA GLN A 38 33.06 8.04 28.14
C GLN A 38 32.19 7.08 27.35
N THR A 39 30.95 7.48 27.05
CA THR A 39 30.02 6.62 26.32
C THR A 39 30.65 6.32 24.97
N ASN A 40 31.11 5.08 24.78
CA ASN A 40 31.74 4.60 23.54
C ASN A 40 30.65 4.41 22.45
N VAL A 41 29.65 5.28 22.46
CA VAL A 41 28.45 5.24 21.62
C VAL A 41 28.27 6.59 20.93
N VAL A 42 28.03 6.52 19.64
CA VAL A 42 27.58 7.64 18.83
C VAL A 42 26.06 7.65 18.84
N VAL A 43 25.45 8.81 19.07
CA VAL A 43 23.99 9.02 19.05
C VAL A 43 23.67 10.03 17.96
N ILE A 44 22.89 9.61 16.96
CA ILE A 44 22.42 10.47 15.86
C ILE A 44 20.91 10.64 15.98
N ARG A 45 20.45 11.88 15.81
CA ARG A 45 19.04 12.24 15.65
C ARG A 45 18.90 12.97 14.31
N PRO A 46 18.57 12.25 13.25
CA PRO A 46 18.43 12.86 11.93
C PRO A 46 17.35 13.95 11.95
N LYS A 47 17.54 15.01 11.19
CA LYS A 47 16.55 16.03 11.00
C LYS A 47 15.43 15.52 10.09
N ALA A 48 14.18 15.79 10.45
CA ALA A 48 13.04 15.35 9.66
C ALA A 48 12.98 16.08 8.31
N ASN A 49 12.63 15.34 7.26
CA ASN A 49 12.29 15.85 5.93
C ASN A 49 10.77 15.88 5.80
N HIS A 50 10.21 17.00 5.38
CA HIS A 50 8.78 17.23 5.23
C HIS A 50 8.31 17.24 3.76
N ASP A 51 9.14 16.83 2.82
CA ASP A 51 8.76 16.71 1.41
C ASP A 51 7.74 15.58 1.17
N VAL A 52 7.01 15.67 0.06
CA VAL A 52 6.27 14.53 -0.47
C VAL A 52 7.29 13.50 -0.98
N LEU A 53 7.17 12.27 -0.52
CA LEU A 53 8.07 11.18 -0.89
C LEU A 53 7.37 10.23 -1.85
N VAL A 54 7.95 10.02 -3.02
CA VAL A 54 7.49 9.00 -3.96
C VAL A 54 8.23 7.70 -3.64
N ASN A 55 7.51 6.75 -3.06
CA ASN A 55 8.02 5.45 -2.61
C ASN A 55 7.26 4.29 -3.27
N PRO A 56 7.89 3.11 -3.48
CA PRO A 56 7.27 1.97 -4.17
C PRO A 56 5.95 1.52 -3.55
N GLY A 57 4.94 1.26 -4.40
CA GLY A 57 3.67 0.64 -4.01
C GLY A 57 2.75 1.51 -3.17
N MET A 58 2.91 2.83 -3.19
CA MET A 58 2.08 3.76 -2.43
C MET A 58 1.83 5.09 -3.15
N GLY A 59 0.85 5.83 -2.68
CA GLY A 59 0.57 7.20 -3.13
C GLY A 59 -0.52 7.29 -4.19
N ILE A 60 -0.60 8.44 -4.87
CA ILE A 60 -1.46 8.62 -6.03
C ILE A 60 -0.92 7.76 -7.17
N THR A 61 -1.82 7.17 -7.98
CA THR A 61 -1.43 6.40 -9.16
C THR A 61 -1.75 7.17 -10.44
N THR A 62 -0.96 6.96 -11.50
CA THR A 62 -1.42 7.32 -12.84
C THR A 62 -2.46 6.32 -13.33
N PHE A 63 -3.32 6.73 -14.26
CA PHE A 63 -4.40 5.93 -14.82
C PHE A 63 -4.36 5.95 -16.33
N GLN A 64 -4.12 4.79 -16.97
CA GLN A 64 -3.93 4.65 -18.42
C GLN A 64 -2.85 5.62 -18.97
N ARG A 65 -1.92 6.02 -18.12
CA ARG A 65 -0.85 6.99 -18.36
C ARG A 65 0.35 6.64 -17.49
N PHE A 66 1.49 7.24 -17.80
CA PHE A 66 2.72 7.12 -17.02
C PHE A 66 3.23 8.51 -16.62
N ASN A 67 4.17 8.57 -15.68
CA ASN A 67 4.77 9.81 -15.23
C ASN A 67 5.25 10.68 -16.41
N GLY A 68 4.99 11.98 -16.34
CA GLY A 68 5.40 12.95 -17.37
C GLY A 68 4.52 12.96 -18.61
N GLN A 69 3.54 12.07 -18.75
CA GLN A 69 2.60 12.10 -19.87
C GLN A 69 1.45 13.09 -19.63
N GLU A 70 0.73 13.42 -20.70
CA GLU A 70 -0.43 14.30 -20.62
C GLU A 70 -1.47 13.79 -19.64
N THR A 71 -1.99 14.68 -18.78
CA THR A 71 -3.10 14.36 -17.89
C THR A 71 -4.40 14.17 -18.67
N ASN A 72 -5.36 13.42 -18.09
CA ASN A 72 -6.70 13.31 -18.65
C ASN A 72 -7.44 14.65 -18.51
N PRO A 73 -8.33 15.01 -19.45
CA PRO A 73 -9.15 16.21 -19.29
C PRO A 73 -9.97 16.18 -18.01
N PRO A 74 -10.26 17.34 -17.39
CA PRO A 74 -11.20 17.41 -16.29
C PRO A 74 -12.53 16.77 -16.69
N LEU A 75 -13.13 15.97 -15.80
CA LEU A 75 -14.40 15.24 -16.00
C LEU A 75 -14.41 14.18 -17.12
N LYS A 76 -13.30 13.97 -17.83
CA LYS A 76 -13.18 12.96 -18.88
C LYS A 76 -11.89 12.18 -18.74
N TRP A 77 -11.97 10.87 -18.94
CA TRP A 77 -10.82 9.97 -19.05
C TRP A 77 -11.14 8.86 -20.05
N SER A 78 -10.11 8.22 -20.59
CA SER A 78 -10.26 7.06 -21.46
C SER A 78 -9.91 5.80 -20.69
N GLU A 79 -10.80 4.83 -20.71
CA GLU A 79 -10.60 3.50 -20.11
C GLU A 79 -10.28 2.44 -21.16
N VAL A 80 -10.33 2.84 -22.43
CA VAL A 80 -10.37 1.90 -23.56
C VAL A 80 -9.12 2.02 -24.39
N GLY A 81 -8.65 0.88 -24.82
CA GLY A 81 -7.61 0.74 -25.81
C GLY A 81 -6.26 0.38 -25.24
N PRO A 82 -5.38 -0.13 -26.09
CA PRO A 82 -4.01 -0.45 -25.72
C PRO A 82 -3.29 0.82 -25.29
N VAL A 83 -2.42 0.68 -24.30
CA VAL A 83 -1.43 1.70 -24.02
C VAL A 83 -0.57 1.84 -25.29
N ILE A 84 -0.60 3.00 -25.89
CA ILE A 84 0.25 3.28 -27.04
C ILE A 84 1.57 3.83 -26.51
N LYS A 85 2.66 3.50 -27.16
CA LYS A 85 3.94 4.16 -26.90
C LYS A 85 3.76 5.66 -27.11
N LEU A 86 3.73 6.42 -26.02
CA LEU A 86 3.52 7.85 -26.06
C LEU A 86 4.87 8.56 -26.11
N PRO A 87 4.98 9.72 -26.78
CA PRO A 87 6.22 10.49 -26.77
C PRO A 87 6.61 10.82 -25.32
N GLN A 88 7.91 10.86 -25.07
CA GLN A 88 8.44 11.31 -23.78
C GLN A 88 7.82 12.66 -23.44
N ALA A 89 7.10 12.70 -22.32
CA ALA A 89 6.46 13.90 -21.86
C ALA A 89 7.30 14.58 -20.77
N THR A 90 7.12 15.86 -20.66
CA THR A 90 7.70 16.67 -19.59
C THR A 90 6.88 16.52 -18.31
N SER A 91 7.53 16.66 -17.15
CA SER A 91 6.84 16.72 -15.85
C SER A 91 5.64 17.68 -15.91
N LYS A 92 4.50 17.26 -15.37
CA LYS A 92 3.26 18.04 -15.33
C LYS A 92 3.10 18.68 -13.96
N PRO A 93 3.01 20.01 -13.86
CA PRO A 93 2.92 20.70 -12.57
C PRO A 93 1.58 20.47 -11.86
N ASP A 94 0.56 20.04 -12.57
CA ASP A 94 -0.80 19.81 -12.11
C ASP A 94 -1.11 18.35 -11.73
N PHE A 95 -0.12 17.45 -11.87
CA PHE A 95 -0.20 16.07 -11.43
C PHE A 95 1.13 15.60 -10.83
N PRO A 96 1.15 14.95 -9.66
CA PRO A 96 2.40 14.53 -9.02
C PRO A 96 3.05 13.36 -9.75
N ASP A 97 4.38 13.22 -9.60
CA ASP A 97 5.06 11.97 -9.91
C ASP A 97 4.57 10.86 -8.98
N THR A 98 4.44 9.66 -9.51
CA THR A 98 3.89 8.50 -8.80
C THR A 98 4.80 7.28 -8.92
N SER A 99 4.63 6.32 -7.99
CA SER A 99 5.38 5.07 -8.02
C SER A 99 4.62 3.93 -8.71
N VAL A 100 3.32 4.11 -8.95
CA VAL A 100 2.44 3.08 -9.54
C VAL A 100 1.65 3.69 -10.69
N SER A 101 1.61 2.98 -11.81
CA SER A 101 0.65 3.22 -12.90
C SER A 101 -0.43 2.16 -12.83
N TYR A 102 -1.68 2.54 -12.99
CA TYR A 102 -2.82 1.63 -13.06
C TYR A 102 -3.39 1.61 -14.47
N CYS A 103 -3.46 0.42 -15.07
CA CYS A 103 -4.02 0.20 -16.39
C CYS A 103 -5.05 -0.92 -16.39
N ARG A 104 -6.06 -0.82 -17.25
CA ARG A 104 -7.10 -1.84 -17.38
C ARG A 104 -7.54 -2.02 -18.83
N TRP A 105 -7.92 -3.24 -19.16
CA TRP A 105 -8.32 -3.62 -20.52
C TRP A 105 -9.47 -4.60 -20.50
N TYR A 106 -10.33 -4.51 -21.53
CA TYR A 106 -11.43 -5.43 -21.71
C TYR A 106 -10.99 -6.75 -22.35
N TRP A 107 -11.71 -7.82 -22.04
CA TRP A 107 -11.48 -9.15 -22.58
C TRP A 107 -11.45 -9.18 -24.11
N ASN A 108 -12.41 -8.50 -24.76
CA ASN A 108 -12.45 -8.41 -26.23
C ASN A 108 -11.21 -7.75 -26.86
N VAL A 109 -10.47 -6.95 -26.11
CA VAL A 109 -9.20 -6.34 -26.54
C VAL A 109 -8.03 -7.31 -26.33
N LEU A 110 -8.03 -8.00 -25.19
CA LEU A 110 -6.95 -8.92 -24.82
C LEU A 110 -7.04 -10.27 -25.53
N GLU A 111 -8.25 -10.72 -25.88
CA GLU A 111 -8.50 -11.99 -26.57
C GLU A 111 -9.55 -11.79 -27.67
N PRO A 112 -9.20 -11.17 -28.81
CA PRO A 112 -10.13 -10.92 -29.91
C PRO A 112 -10.58 -12.17 -30.64
N GLU A 113 -9.81 -13.25 -30.58
CA GLU A 113 -10.13 -14.59 -31.09
C GLU A 113 -9.81 -15.65 -30.04
N PRO A 114 -10.53 -16.77 -29.97
CA PRO A 114 -10.34 -17.78 -28.94
C PRO A 114 -8.87 -18.27 -28.86
N GLY A 115 -8.26 -18.16 -27.70
CA GLY A 115 -6.87 -18.58 -27.44
C GLY A 115 -5.80 -17.71 -28.09
N LYS A 116 -6.15 -16.58 -28.72
CA LYS A 116 -5.20 -15.63 -29.28
C LYS A 116 -5.13 -14.39 -28.39
N PHE A 117 -4.17 -14.42 -27.47
CA PHE A 117 -4.00 -13.36 -26.48
C PHE A 117 -3.06 -12.27 -26.96
N HIS A 118 -3.48 -11.02 -26.89
CA HIS A 118 -2.70 -9.82 -27.21
C HIS A 118 -1.89 -9.35 -25.99
N TRP A 119 -1.05 -10.22 -25.43
CA TRP A 119 -0.23 -9.89 -24.27
C TRP A 119 0.78 -8.77 -24.51
N GLU A 120 1.11 -8.49 -25.77
CA GLU A 120 1.96 -7.35 -26.13
C GLU A 120 1.42 -6.01 -25.61
N ILE A 121 0.11 -5.90 -25.37
CA ILE A 121 -0.53 -4.71 -24.76
C ILE A 121 -0.08 -4.55 -23.30
N VAL A 122 -0.10 -5.63 -22.54
CA VAL A 122 0.31 -5.64 -21.12
C VAL A 122 1.83 -5.56 -21.01
N ASP A 123 2.56 -6.26 -21.88
CA ASP A 123 4.03 -6.21 -21.94
C ASP A 123 4.53 -4.78 -22.18
N LEU A 124 3.92 -4.07 -23.14
CA LEU A 124 4.25 -2.68 -23.42
C LEU A 124 3.94 -1.77 -22.20
N ALA A 125 2.81 -1.98 -21.53
CA ALA A 125 2.46 -1.20 -20.34
C ALA A 125 3.46 -1.43 -19.19
N LEU A 126 3.95 -2.66 -19.00
CA LEU A 126 4.99 -2.98 -18.02
C LEU A 126 6.33 -2.30 -18.38
N GLU A 127 6.70 -2.31 -19.67
CA GLU A 127 7.90 -1.65 -20.17
C GLU A 127 7.82 -0.12 -19.95
N GLU A 128 6.71 0.49 -20.35
CA GLU A 128 6.49 1.93 -20.19
C GLU A 128 6.44 2.33 -18.70
N ALA A 129 5.75 1.59 -17.84
CA ALA A 129 5.76 1.85 -16.39
C ALA A 129 7.20 1.84 -15.85
N ARG A 130 7.98 0.81 -16.18
CA ARG A 130 9.39 0.72 -15.80
C ARG A 130 10.22 1.89 -16.33
N ALA A 131 10.05 2.26 -17.60
CA ALA A 131 10.78 3.36 -18.22
C ALA A 131 10.51 4.71 -17.55
N HIS A 132 9.30 4.86 -16.96
CA HIS A 132 8.86 6.05 -16.24
C HIS A 132 9.03 5.94 -14.71
N GLY A 133 9.80 4.94 -14.23
CA GLY A 133 10.10 4.77 -12.80
C GLY A 133 8.93 4.27 -11.95
N GLN A 134 7.97 3.59 -12.57
CA GLN A 134 6.77 3.06 -11.92
C GLN A 134 6.72 1.53 -11.97
N THR A 135 5.90 0.95 -11.10
CA THR A 135 5.35 -0.41 -11.24
C THR A 135 3.94 -0.33 -11.82
N LEU A 136 3.46 -1.43 -12.37
CA LEU A 136 2.16 -1.50 -13.04
C LEU A 136 1.16 -2.26 -12.16
N ALA A 137 0.03 -1.64 -11.83
CA ALA A 137 -1.16 -2.34 -11.33
C ALA A 137 -2.12 -2.56 -12.50
N ILE A 138 -2.79 -3.71 -12.56
CA ILE A 138 -3.64 -4.07 -13.69
C ILE A 138 -5.02 -4.58 -13.28
N ARG A 139 -6.00 -4.34 -14.17
CA ARG A 139 -7.31 -5.01 -14.15
C ARG A 139 -7.62 -5.58 -15.53
N LEU A 140 -7.97 -6.85 -15.59
CA LEU A 140 -8.56 -7.47 -16.76
C LEU A 140 -10.08 -7.41 -16.58
N MET A 141 -10.79 -6.76 -17.48
CA MET A 141 -12.24 -6.51 -17.33
C MET A 141 -13.05 -7.39 -18.28
N PRO A 142 -14.08 -8.09 -17.82
CA PRO A 142 -14.88 -8.90 -18.73
C PRO A 142 -15.65 -8.05 -19.74
N TYR A 143 -16.36 -7.04 -19.28
CA TYR A 143 -17.20 -6.14 -20.08
C TYR A 143 -17.64 -4.93 -19.26
N SER A 144 -18.35 -3.99 -19.89
CA SER A 144 -19.04 -2.89 -19.21
C SER A 144 -20.49 -2.75 -19.70
N ASN A 145 -21.19 -1.72 -19.22
CA ASN A 145 -22.49 -1.37 -19.74
C ASN A 145 -22.45 -0.71 -21.15
N GLN A 146 -21.25 -0.50 -21.70
CA GLN A 146 -21.03 0.07 -23.04
C GLN A 146 -20.14 -0.83 -23.91
N ASP A 147 -19.20 -1.57 -23.30
CA ASP A 147 -18.23 -2.41 -24.01
C ASP A 147 -18.59 -3.88 -23.86
N PRO A 148 -18.81 -4.59 -24.98
CA PRO A 148 -19.28 -5.98 -24.93
C PRO A 148 -18.18 -6.98 -24.62
N LEU A 149 -18.58 -8.16 -24.17
CA LEU A 149 -17.75 -9.38 -24.20
C LEU A 149 -17.28 -9.68 -25.63
N PRO A 150 -16.20 -10.47 -25.80
CA PRO A 150 -15.73 -10.88 -27.12
C PRO A 150 -16.87 -11.47 -27.98
N GLU A 151 -16.88 -11.11 -29.25
CA GLU A 151 -17.92 -11.60 -30.17
C GLU A 151 -17.91 -13.12 -30.31
N TRP A 152 -16.71 -13.70 -30.39
CA TRP A 152 -16.53 -15.15 -30.44
C TRP A 152 -17.13 -15.85 -29.23
N TYR A 153 -16.97 -15.26 -28.01
CA TYR A 153 -17.57 -15.80 -26.79
C TYR A 153 -19.10 -15.78 -26.85
N ARG A 154 -19.68 -14.64 -27.25
CA ARG A 154 -21.13 -14.50 -27.39
C ARG A 154 -21.72 -15.46 -28.42
N ASN A 155 -20.94 -15.88 -29.42
CA ASN A 155 -21.32 -16.82 -30.48
C ASN A 155 -20.91 -18.28 -30.17
N SER A 156 -20.28 -18.56 -29.03
CA SER A 156 -19.81 -19.89 -28.65
C SER A 156 -20.92 -20.85 -28.15
N GLY A 157 -22.15 -20.37 -28.03
CA GLY A 157 -23.24 -21.09 -27.37
C GLY A 157 -23.36 -20.75 -25.87
N ALA A 158 -22.56 -19.76 -25.39
CA ALA A 158 -22.64 -19.28 -24.02
C ALA A 158 -24.03 -18.67 -23.70
N ARG A 159 -24.48 -18.91 -22.48
CA ARG A 159 -25.79 -18.43 -22.04
C ARG A 159 -25.80 -16.93 -21.82
N ARG A 160 -26.84 -16.31 -22.35
CA ARG A 160 -27.16 -14.90 -22.10
C ARG A 160 -28.15 -14.79 -20.95
N ALA A 161 -27.86 -13.94 -19.96
CA ALA A 161 -28.73 -13.71 -18.80
C ALA A 161 -29.92 -12.82 -19.13
N ASN A 162 -29.70 -11.73 -19.86
CA ASN A 162 -30.77 -10.80 -20.24
C ASN A 162 -31.51 -11.21 -21.52
N LYS A 163 -32.75 -10.69 -21.68
CA LYS A 163 -33.52 -10.86 -22.89
C LYS A 163 -33.32 -9.69 -23.84
N PRO A 164 -33.37 -9.89 -25.18
CA PRO A 164 -33.21 -8.79 -26.14
C PRO A 164 -34.24 -7.66 -26.03
N ALA A 165 -35.33 -7.89 -25.32
CA ALA A 165 -36.44 -6.92 -25.15
C ALA A 165 -36.40 -6.15 -23.82
N ASP A 166 -35.41 -6.41 -22.95
CA ASP A 166 -35.27 -5.73 -21.68
C ASP A 166 -34.85 -4.27 -21.94
N LYS A 167 -35.59 -3.30 -21.39
CA LYS A 167 -35.46 -1.88 -21.75
C LYS A 167 -34.09 -1.25 -21.44
N ASP A 168 -33.38 -1.80 -20.51
CA ASP A 168 -32.13 -1.23 -20.00
C ASP A 168 -30.88 -1.89 -20.60
N GLU A 169 -31.03 -2.78 -21.62
CA GLU A 169 -29.95 -3.66 -21.97
C GLU A 169 -29.72 -3.80 -23.48
N GLN A 170 -29.05 -2.79 -23.99
CA GLN A 170 -28.48 -2.86 -25.33
C GLN A 170 -27.31 -3.84 -25.44
N ILE A 171 -26.65 -4.15 -24.29
CA ILE A 171 -25.48 -5.01 -24.23
C ILE A 171 -25.86 -6.43 -23.80
N TRP A 172 -25.27 -7.42 -24.46
CA TRP A 172 -25.39 -8.82 -24.15
C TRP A 172 -24.82 -9.12 -22.75
N GLN A 173 -25.67 -9.51 -21.79
CA GLN A 173 -25.28 -9.79 -20.41
C GLN A 173 -24.93 -11.28 -20.25
N PRO A 174 -23.77 -11.65 -19.69
CA PRO A 174 -23.41 -13.04 -19.49
C PRO A 174 -24.16 -13.66 -18.31
N ASP A 175 -24.55 -14.92 -18.44
CA ASP A 175 -24.82 -15.76 -17.29
C ASP A 175 -23.50 -16.25 -16.71
N PHE A 176 -23.04 -15.63 -15.65
CA PHE A 176 -21.76 -15.97 -15.00
C PHE A 176 -21.74 -17.38 -14.37
N SER A 177 -22.89 -18.03 -14.24
CA SER A 177 -22.99 -19.44 -13.82
C SER A 177 -22.80 -20.42 -14.98
N ASP A 178 -22.63 -19.93 -16.20
CA ASP A 178 -22.38 -20.76 -17.37
C ASP A 178 -20.98 -21.42 -17.29
N PRO A 179 -20.88 -22.75 -17.43
CA PRO A 179 -19.57 -23.41 -17.51
C PRO A 179 -18.65 -22.88 -18.62
N LEU A 180 -19.21 -22.32 -19.70
CA LEU A 180 -18.40 -21.67 -20.74
C LEU A 180 -17.77 -20.36 -20.27
N TYR A 181 -18.46 -19.61 -19.39
CA TYR A 181 -17.86 -18.42 -18.79
C TYR A 181 -16.67 -18.79 -17.90
N LEU A 182 -16.89 -19.71 -16.98
CA LEU A 182 -15.84 -20.20 -16.09
C LEU A 182 -14.63 -20.74 -16.88
N LYS A 183 -14.89 -21.46 -17.96
CA LYS A 183 -13.83 -22.01 -18.84
C LYS A 183 -13.02 -20.91 -19.50
N TYR A 184 -13.64 -20.08 -20.32
CA TYR A 184 -12.93 -19.15 -21.19
C TYR A 184 -12.35 -17.94 -20.43
N TRP A 185 -13.10 -17.39 -19.48
CA TRP A 185 -12.56 -16.35 -18.60
C TRP A 185 -11.44 -16.91 -17.72
N GLY A 186 -11.60 -18.12 -17.21
CA GLY A 186 -10.59 -18.82 -16.43
C GLY A 186 -9.31 -19.10 -17.23
N GLU A 187 -9.42 -19.48 -18.52
CA GLU A 187 -8.28 -19.65 -19.41
C GLU A 187 -7.49 -18.34 -19.60
N LEU A 188 -8.17 -17.19 -19.81
CA LEU A 188 -7.53 -15.88 -19.90
C LEU A 188 -6.75 -15.55 -18.61
N VAL A 189 -7.39 -15.72 -17.44
CA VAL A 189 -6.77 -15.45 -16.15
C VAL A 189 -5.56 -16.35 -15.89
N ALA A 190 -5.70 -17.65 -16.19
CA ALA A 190 -4.62 -18.63 -16.04
C ALA A 190 -3.42 -18.30 -16.94
N GLU A 191 -3.65 -17.92 -18.19
CA GLU A 191 -2.57 -17.50 -19.11
C GLU A 191 -1.90 -16.20 -18.65
N ALA A 192 -2.69 -15.24 -18.13
CA ALA A 192 -2.13 -14.03 -17.51
C ALA A 192 -1.23 -14.38 -16.32
N GLY A 193 -1.67 -15.29 -15.45
CA GLY A 193 -0.89 -15.75 -14.30
C GLY A 193 0.41 -16.43 -14.71
N LYS A 194 0.38 -17.35 -15.66
CA LYS A 194 1.59 -18.01 -16.20
C LYS A 194 2.62 -17.00 -16.70
N ARG A 195 2.16 -15.90 -17.31
CA ARG A 195 3.03 -14.90 -17.90
C ARG A 195 3.55 -13.89 -16.89
N TYR A 196 2.71 -13.45 -15.95
CA TYR A 196 2.96 -12.24 -15.16
C TYR A 196 3.15 -12.48 -13.67
N ASP A 197 2.72 -13.62 -13.10
CA ASP A 197 2.83 -13.82 -11.67
C ASP A 197 4.27 -13.75 -11.15
N GLY A 198 4.47 -12.91 -10.15
CA GLY A 198 5.78 -12.62 -9.56
C GLY A 198 6.69 -11.74 -10.42
N ASN A 199 6.16 -11.10 -11.48
CA ASN A 199 6.92 -10.10 -12.22
C ASN A 199 7.24 -8.93 -11.28
N PRO A 200 8.51 -8.54 -11.12
CA PRO A 200 8.92 -7.51 -10.14
C PRO A 200 8.40 -6.12 -10.45
N TYR A 201 7.94 -5.88 -11.67
CA TYR A 201 7.35 -4.61 -12.10
C TYR A 201 5.82 -4.64 -12.10
N LEU A 202 5.20 -5.79 -11.84
CA LEU A 202 3.77 -5.89 -11.58
C LEU A 202 3.50 -5.59 -10.11
N ASP A 203 2.77 -4.51 -9.85
CA ASP A 203 2.47 -4.05 -8.49
C ASP A 203 1.39 -4.89 -7.84
N SER A 204 0.23 -4.95 -8.50
CA SER A 204 -0.95 -5.67 -8.06
C SER A 204 -1.85 -6.03 -9.23
N VAL A 205 -2.77 -6.96 -9.01
CA VAL A 205 -3.79 -7.38 -9.96
C VAL A 205 -5.15 -7.37 -9.26
N ASP A 206 -6.14 -6.73 -9.89
CA ASP A 206 -7.50 -6.74 -9.38
C ASP A 206 -8.18 -8.08 -9.68
N ILE A 207 -8.79 -8.70 -8.67
CA ILE A 207 -9.72 -9.80 -8.86
C ILE A 207 -11.01 -9.23 -9.44
N SER A 208 -11.21 -9.44 -10.74
CA SER A 208 -12.28 -8.83 -11.51
C SER A 208 -12.90 -9.86 -12.46
N SER A 209 -14.03 -10.43 -12.10
CA SER A 209 -14.61 -11.54 -12.89
C SER A 209 -16.10 -11.38 -13.16
N VAL A 210 -16.83 -10.69 -12.33
CA VAL A 210 -18.29 -10.61 -12.43
C VAL A 210 -18.77 -9.16 -12.43
N GLY A 211 -19.85 -8.92 -13.11
CA GLY A 211 -20.45 -7.60 -13.21
C GLY A 211 -19.73 -6.66 -14.18
N TYR A 212 -20.20 -5.43 -14.26
CA TYR A 212 -19.59 -4.39 -15.08
C TYR A 212 -18.18 -4.10 -14.60
N TRP A 213 -17.24 -3.95 -15.51
CA TRP A 213 -15.79 -3.78 -15.26
C TRP A 213 -15.16 -4.87 -14.38
N GLY A 214 -15.90 -5.94 -14.10
CA GLY A 214 -15.51 -6.98 -13.15
C GLY A 214 -15.64 -6.55 -11.68
N GLU A 215 -16.41 -5.52 -11.39
CA GLU A 215 -16.48 -4.86 -10.08
C GLU A 215 -17.49 -5.48 -9.11
N GLY A 216 -18.12 -6.59 -9.47
CA GLY A 216 -19.02 -7.29 -8.55
C GLY A 216 -20.46 -6.76 -8.54
N TRP A 217 -20.85 -5.96 -9.54
CA TRP A 217 -22.21 -5.44 -9.64
C TRP A 217 -22.76 -5.46 -11.05
N SER A 218 -23.97 -5.90 -11.19
CA SER A 218 -24.82 -5.84 -12.40
C SER A 218 -26.24 -6.32 -12.05
N PRO A 219 -27.23 -6.15 -12.93
CA PRO A 219 -28.55 -6.75 -12.72
C PRO A 219 -28.56 -8.29 -12.66
N TYR A 220 -27.52 -8.95 -13.14
CA TYR A 220 -27.45 -10.41 -13.31
C TYR A 220 -26.25 -11.02 -12.57
N MET A 221 -26.16 -10.75 -11.26
CA MET A 221 -25.09 -11.30 -10.44
C MET A 221 -25.32 -12.81 -10.15
N PRO A 222 -24.30 -13.65 -10.25
CA PRO A 222 -24.38 -15.06 -9.91
C PRO A 222 -24.41 -15.27 -8.40
N ALA A 223 -24.94 -16.42 -7.96
CA ALA A 223 -24.81 -16.84 -6.57
C ALA A 223 -23.33 -16.95 -6.16
N PHE A 224 -23.02 -16.70 -4.89
CA PHE A 224 -21.66 -16.70 -4.35
C PHE A 224 -20.83 -17.95 -4.69
N ALA A 225 -21.46 -19.12 -4.75
CA ALA A 225 -20.77 -20.37 -5.13
C ALA A 225 -20.05 -20.30 -6.49
N PHE A 226 -20.58 -19.53 -7.45
CA PHE A 226 -19.94 -19.31 -8.75
C PHE A 226 -18.90 -18.22 -8.69
N GLN A 227 -19.16 -17.14 -7.94
CA GLN A 227 -18.16 -16.10 -7.71
C GLN A 227 -16.92 -16.67 -7.04
N LYS A 228 -17.10 -17.56 -6.05
CA LYS A 228 -16.01 -18.25 -5.37
C LYS A 228 -15.10 -19.00 -6.37
N GLN A 229 -15.67 -19.76 -7.31
CA GLN A 229 -14.87 -20.48 -8.32
C GLN A 229 -14.04 -19.52 -9.17
N LEU A 230 -14.61 -18.39 -9.54
CA LEU A 230 -13.89 -17.35 -10.30
C LEU A 230 -12.78 -16.69 -9.48
N ILE A 231 -13.00 -16.45 -8.18
CA ILE A 231 -11.97 -15.94 -7.28
C ILE A 231 -10.83 -16.95 -7.12
N ASP A 232 -11.17 -18.24 -6.93
CA ASP A 232 -10.17 -19.31 -6.79
C ASP A 232 -9.20 -19.34 -7.98
N ILE A 233 -9.68 -19.13 -9.21
CA ILE A 233 -8.83 -19.06 -10.41
C ILE A 233 -7.77 -17.93 -10.29
N TRP A 234 -8.14 -16.76 -9.78
CA TRP A 234 -7.19 -15.67 -9.56
C TRP A 234 -6.15 -16.01 -8.49
N LEU A 235 -6.60 -16.61 -7.38
CA LEU A 235 -5.73 -17.02 -6.28
C LEU A 235 -4.71 -18.07 -6.73
N GLU A 236 -5.13 -19.01 -7.59
CA GLU A 236 -4.28 -20.03 -8.20
C GLU A 236 -3.33 -19.44 -9.25
N ALA A 237 -3.81 -18.51 -10.06
CA ALA A 237 -3.03 -17.91 -11.13
C ALA A 237 -1.94 -16.94 -10.62
N PHE A 238 -2.18 -16.24 -9.50
CA PHE A 238 -1.28 -15.22 -8.98
C PHE A 238 -0.88 -15.45 -7.51
N PRO A 239 -0.20 -16.58 -7.18
CA PRO A 239 0.18 -16.90 -5.81
C PRO A 239 1.27 -15.98 -5.22
N ARG A 240 2.01 -15.23 -6.05
CA ARG A 240 3.12 -14.36 -5.64
C ARG A 240 2.81 -12.87 -5.77
N THR A 241 1.96 -12.53 -6.72
CA THR A 241 1.58 -11.14 -6.99
C THR A 241 0.45 -10.71 -6.05
N THR A 242 0.49 -9.50 -5.55
CA THR A 242 -0.58 -8.94 -4.72
C THR A 242 -1.89 -8.90 -5.49
N LEU A 243 -2.92 -9.52 -4.95
CA LEU A 243 -4.28 -9.45 -5.46
C LEU A 243 -5.10 -8.46 -4.65
N LEU A 244 -6.02 -7.75 -5.33
CA LEU A 244 -6.95 -6.81 -4.72
C LEU A 244 -8.38 -7.22 -5.04
N MET A 245 -9.18 -7.49 -3.99
CA MET A 245 -10.58 -7.83 -4.14
C MET A 245 -11.42 -6.55 -4.25
N ASN A 246 -12.36 -6.50 -5.20
CA ASN A 246 -13.27 -5.37 -5.30
C ASN A 246 -14.37 -5.45 -4.22
N PHE A 247 -14.99 -4.32 -3.94
CA PHE A 247 -15.79 -4.07 -2.74
C PHE A 247 -17.27 -4.40 -2.84
N ASP A 248 -17.86 -4.53 -4.03
CA ASP A 248 -19.33 -4.48 -4.20
C ASP A 248 -20.08 -5.70 -3.64
N GLU A 249 -19.52 -6.91 -3.74
CA GLU A 249 -20.15 -8.13 -3.23
C GLU A 249 -19.52 -8.58 -1.91
N GLN A 250 -20.29 -8.46 -0.81
CA GLN A 250 -19.78 -8.69 0.55
C GLN A 250 -19.17 -10.08 0.75
N GLN A 251 -19.84 -11.16 0.30
CA GLN A 251 -19.33 -12.52 0.51
C GLN A 251 -18.06 -12.77 -0.30
N ALA A 252 -18.00 -12.24 -1.52
CA ALA A 252 -16.82 -12.32 -2.37
C ALA A 252 -15.65 -11.53 -1.78
N LEU A 253 -15.92 -10.34 -1.26
CA LEU A 253 -14.93 -9.50 -0.59
C LEU A 253 -14.35 -10.20 0.64
N THR A 254 -15.20 -10.72 1.53
CA THR A 254 -14.77 -11.49 2.71
C THR A 254 -13.91 -12.69 2.28
N TYR A 255 -14.39 -13.49 1.33
CA TYR A 255 -13.69 -14.68 0.86
C TYR A 255 -12.31 -14.34 0.26
N GLY A 256 -12.23 -13.39 -0.64
CA GLY A 256 -10.97 -13.00 -1.28
C GLY A 256 -9.93 -12.50 -0.28
N THR A 257 -10.36 -11.69 0.70
CA THR A 257 -9.45 -11.15 1.72
C THR A 257 -9.01 -12.21 2.74
N GLU A 258 -9.87 -13.12 3.13
CA GLU A 258 -9.49 -14.29 3.97
C GLU A 258 -8.47 -15.21 3.28
N HIS A 259 -8.46 -15.23 1.93
CA HIS A 259 -7.52 -16.01 1.12
C HIS A 259 -6.31 -15.18 0.65
N GLY A 260 -6.07 -14.02 1.26
CA GLY A 260 -4.82 -13.28 1.13
C GLY A 260 -4.82 -12.12 0.13
N ALA A 261 -5.97 -11.75 -0.43
CA ALA A 261 -6.09 -10.51 -1.19
C ALA A 261 -6.14 -9.28 -0.26
N GLY A 262 -5.64 -8.14 -0.75
CA GLY A 262 -6.04 -6.83 -0.24
C GLY A 262 -7.43 -6.47 -0.77
N TRP A 263 -7.86 -5.25 -0.54
CA TRP A 263 -9.13 -4.81 -1.09
C TRP A 263 -9.02 -3.46 -1.78
N ARG A 264 -9.91 -3.27 -2.73
CA ARG A 264 -10.08 -1.99 -3.43
C ARG A 264 -11.53 -1.55 -3.40
N LEU A 265 -11.71 -0.28 -3.67
CA LEU A 265 -12.98 0.37 -3.57
C LEU A 265 -13.05 1.50 -4.58
N ASP A 266 -14.11 1.50 -5.36
CA ASP A 266 -14.38 2.49 -6.39
C ASP A 266 -15.32 3.60 -5.85
N CYS A 267 -15.41 4.69 -6.58
CA CYS A 267 -16.23 5.87 -6.23
C CYS A 267 -15.84 6.58 -4.92
N LEU A 268 -14.54 6.56 -4.56
CA LEU A 268 -14.06 7.45 -3.50
C LEU A 268 -14.49 8.89 -3.80
N GLY A 269 -14.99 9.57 -2.79
CA GLY A 269 -15.39 10.97 -2.87
C GLY A 269 -16.83 11.22 -3.31
N ASP A 270 -17.57 10.20 -3.71
CA ASP A 270 -18.98 10.35 -3.97
C ASP A 270 -19.74 10.58 -2.66
N MET A 271 -19.95 11.86 -2.34
CA MET A 271 -20.67 12.28 -1.13
C MET A 271 -22.17 12.20 -1.31
N ARG A 272 -22.65 12.45 -2.55
CA ARG A 272 -24.06 12.33 -2.90
C ARG A 272 -24.21 11.64 -4.24
N THR A 273 -25.14 10.73 -4.28
CA THR A 273 -25.64 10.23 -5.54
C THR A 273 -26.65 11.24 -6.08
N SER A 274 -26.64 11.48 -7.38
CA SER A 274 -27.75 12.22 -7.98
C SER A 274 -29.04 11.45 -7.70
N SER A 275 -30.15 12.16 -7.51
CA SER A 275 -31.47 11.55 -7.34
C SER A 275 -31.88 10.63 -8.51
N THR A 276 -31.15 10.66 -9.59
CA THR A 276 -31.32 9.83 -10.79
C THR A 276 -30.40 8.59 -10.82
N ASN A 277 -29.46 8.46 -9.90
CA ASN A 277 -28.60 7.30 -9.84
C ASN A 277 -29.29 6.17 -9.05
N VAL A 278 -29.87 5.24 -9.75
CA VAL A 278 -30.62 4.10 -9.19
C VAL A 278 -29.70 3.12 -8.44
N TYR A 279 -28.41 3.08 -8.77
CA TYR A 279 -27.46 2.10 -8.22
C TYR A 279 -26.88 2.51 -6.86
N PHE A 280 -26.86 3.80 -6.56
CA PHE A 280 -26.26 4.33 -5.32
C PHE A 280 -27.27 5.26 -4.63
N PRO A 281 -28.24 4.72 -3.89
CA PRO A 281 -29.27 5.54 -3.25
C PRO A 281 -28.76 6.31 -2.02
N ALA A 282 -27.51 6.07 -1.57
CA ALA A 282 -26.88 6.71 -0.44
C ALA A 282 -25.47 7.23 -0.80
N GLU A 283 -24.92 8.08 0.05
CA GLU A 283 -23.56 8.60 -0.10
C GLU A 283 -22.55 7.46 0.05
N MET A 284 -21.61 7.32 -0.90
CA MET A 284 -20.64 6.23 -0.90
C MET A 284 -19.76 6.25 0.36
N LEU A 285 -19.39 7.43 0.85
CA LEU A 285 -18.62 7.56 2.09
C LEU A 285 -19.37 7.08 3.35
N GLU A 286 -20.69 6.91 3.29
CA GLU A 286 -21.48 6.28 4.35
C GLU A 286 -21.62 4.76 4.15
N ILE A 287 -21.61 4.30 2.91
CA ILE A 287 -21.70 2.87 2.57
C ILE A 287 -20.42 2.14 2.97
N TYR A 288 -19.27 2.70 2.68
CA TYR A 288 -17.97 2.06 2.87
C TYR A 288 -17.69 1.59 4.30
N PRO A 289 -17.87 2.41 5.35
CA PRO A 289 -17.64 1.94 6.73
C PRO A 289 -18.52 0.75 7.08
N GLN A 290 -19.77 0.74 6.58
CA GLN A 290 -20.69 -0.36 6.83
C GLN A 290 -20.26 -1.65 6.14
N GLN A 291 -19.79 -1.57 4.91
CA GLN A 291 -19.31 -2.73 4.17
C GLN A 291 -18.01 -3.29 4.78
N ILE A 292 -17.06 -2.42 5.12
CA ILE A 292 -15.81 -2.81 5.80
C ILE A 292 -16.13 -3.62 7.06
N VAL A 293 -17.05 -3.13 7.90
CA VAL A 293 -17.43 -3.81 9.17
C VAL A 293 -18.19 -5.11 8.89
N ARG A 294 -19.16 -5.10 7.95
CA ARG A 294 -19.95 -6.31 7.63
C ARG A 294 -19.11 -7.41 6.99
N ALA A 295 -18.12 -7.04 6.18
CA ALA A 295 -17.20 -7.99 5.57
C ALA A 295 -16.08 -8.46 6.52
N GLY A 296 -15.92 -7.83 7.69
CA GLY A 296 -14.89 -8.19 8.67
C GLY A 296 -13.46 -7.86 8.23
N ILE A 297 -13.29 -6.83 7.37
CA ILE A 297 -12.00 -6.50 6.73
C ILE A 297 -11.28 -5.30 7.35
N GLN A 298 -11.68 -4.88 8.57
CA GLN A 298 -11.14 -3.69 9.23
C GLN A 298 -9.61 -3.74 9.41
N ASP A 299 -9.05 -4.94 9.57
CA ASP A 299 -7.64 -5.16 9.87
C ASP A 299 -6.82 -5.73 8.70
N VAL A 300 -7.43 -5.95 7.53
CA VAL A 300 -6.75 -6.48 6.33
C VAL A 300 -5.56 -5.61 5.92
N TRP A 301 -5.66 -4.29 6.11
CA TRP A 301 -4.58 -3.34 5.81
C TRP A 301 -3.28 -3.61 6.58
N GLN A 302 -3.30 -4.31 7.70
CA GLN A 302 -2.08 -4.65 8.45
C GLN A 302 -1.16 -5.61 7.69
N GLY A 303 -1.70 -6.38 6.75
CA GLY A 303 -0.93 -7.35 5.97
C GLY A 303 -1.08 -7.23 4.45
N LYS A 304 -2.08 -6.51 3.97
CA LYS A 304 -2.40 -6.36 2.54
C LYS A 304 -2.85 -4.94 2.21
N PRO A 305 -2.55 -4.44 0.99
CA PRO A 305 -2.84 -3.06 0.64
C PRO A 305 -4.34 -2.78 0.46
N VAL A 306 -4.67 -1.52 0.73
CA VAL A 306 -5.95 -0.90 0.40
C VAL A 306 -5.72 0.04 -0.78
N SER A 307 -6.51 -0.13 -1.84
CA SER A 307 -6.47 0.72 -3.02
C SER A 307 -7.82 1.38 -3.25
N LEU A 308 -7.84 2.68 -3.50
CA LEU A 308 -9.06 3.43 -3.74
C LEU A 308 -9.06 4.01 -5.16
N GLU A 309 -10.27 4.23 -5.70
CA GLU A 309 -10.44 4.84 -7.00
C GLU A 309 -11.62 5.83 -6.98
N THR A 310 -11.45 6.98 -7.63
CA THR A 310 -12.54 7.95 -7.79
C THR A 310 -13.44 7.56 -8.96
N CYS A 311 -14.74 7.82 -8.87
CA CYS A 311 -15.63 7.74 -10.03
C CYS A 311 -15.62 9.02 -10.86
N TYR A 312 -15.39 10.16 -10.23
CA TYR A 312 -15.15 11.43 -10.91
C TYR A 312 -13.68 11.84 -10.83
N THR A 313 -13.31 12.85 -11.59
CA THR A 313 -12.03 13.54 -11.40
C THR A 313 -12.10 14.44 -10.15
N VAL A 314 -10.96 14.81 -9.61
CA VAL A 314 -10.92 15.75 -8.48
C VAL A 314 -11.48 17.14 -8.85
N ALA A 315 -11.36 17.56 -10.10
CA ALA A 315 -12.05 18.75 -10.60
C ALA A 315 -13.58 18.58 -10.55
N GLY A 316 -14.06 17.38 -10.87
CA GLY A 316 -15.48 17.04 -10.76
C GLY A 316 -16.00 17.05 -9.31
N TRP A 317 -15.17 16.71 -8.32
CA TRP A 317 -15.54 16.89 -6.91
C TRP A 317 -15.73 18.36 -6.56
N LYS A 318 -14.80 19.21 -7.03
CA LYS A 318 -14.88 20.66 -6.82
C LYS A 318 -16.14 21.26 -7.44
N GLU A 319 -16.48 20.91 -8.68
CA GLU A 319 -17.68 21.37 -9.38
C GLU A 319 -18.98 20.97 -8.65
N ARG A 320 -18.95 19.82 -7.95
CA ARG A 320 -20.08 19.33 -7.14
C ARG A 320 -20.11 19.91 -5.74
N GLY A 321 -19.10 20.70 -5.35
CA GLY A 321 -18.98 21.26 -4.01
C GLY A 321 -18.73 20.20 -2.92
N TYR A 322 -18.05 19.10 -3.28
CA TYR A 322 -17.68 18.06 -2.31
C TYR A 322 -16.63 18.57 -1.33
N ASP A 323 -16.70 18.09 -0.08
CA ASP A 323 -15.75 18.42 0.96
C ASP A 323 -14.47 17.57 0.80
N LEU A 324 -13.42 18.21 0.27
CA LEU A 324 -12.15 17.54 -0.01
C LEU A 324 -11.48 17.03 1.27
N ASP A 325 -11.46 17.82 2.34
CA ASP A 325 -10.77 17.45 3.57
C ASP A 325 -11.42 16.20 4.20
N TYR A 326 -12.75 16.15 4.19
CA TYR A 326 -13.49 14.98 4.64
C TYR A 326 -13.20 13.74 3.78
N ILE A 327 -13.19 13.86 2.44
CA ILE A 327 -12.90 12.75 1.54
C ILE A 327 -11.49 12.19 1.80
N LEU A 328 -10.48 13.06 1.88
CA LEU A 328 -9.10 12.66 2.10
C LEU A 328 -8.90 12.05 3.50
N GLU A 329 -9.57 12.60 4.52
CA GLU A 329 -9.53 12.04 5.89
C GLU A 329 -10.13 10.63 5.93
N GLN A 330 -11.29 10.39 5.28
CA GLN A 330 -11.88 9.06 5.23
C GLN A 330 -10.94 8.07 4.52
N ALA A 331 -10.30 8.45 3.42
CA ALA A 331 -9.33 7.60 2.74
C ALA A 331 -8.16 7.22 3.68
N LEU A 332 -7.61 8.18 4.42
CA LEU A 332 -6.55 7.93 5.40
C LEU A 332 -7.02 7.02 6.55
N ARG A 333 -8.26 7.21 7.02
CA ARG A 333 -8.88 6.39 8.07
C ARG A 333 -8.99 4.91 7.66
N TRP A 334 -9.15 4.63 6.37
CA TRP A 334 -9.17 3.27 5.84
C TRP A 334 -7.79 2.73 5.49
N HIS A 335 -6.72 3.37 5.95
CA HIS A 335 -5.34 2.92 5.78
C HIS A 335 -4.92 2.75 4.32
N VAL A 336 -5.35 3.68 3.49
CA VAL A 336 -5.12 3.66 2.04
C VAL A 336 -3.64 3.61 1.70
N SER A 337 -3.28 2.73 0.77
CA SER A 337 -1.94 2.61 0.20
C SER A 337 -1.82 3.32 -1.14
N THR A 338 -2.83 3.18 -2.01
CA THR A 338 -2.84 3.81 -3.33
C THR A 338 -4.20 4.41 -3.66
N VAL A 339 -4.20 5.53 -4.40
CA VAL A 339 -5.44 6.17 -4.88
C VAL A 339 -5.31 6.49 -6.37
N ASN A 340 -6.24 5.98 -7.17
CA ASN A 340 -6.43 6.37 -8.55
C ASN A 340 -7.38 7.57 -8.65
N ILE A 341 -6.87 8.73 -9.04
CA ILE A 341 -7.64 9.95 -9.28
C ILE A 341 -7.77 10.28 -10.77
N LYS A 342 -7.78 9.24 -11.62
CA LYS A 342 -8.01 9.29 -13.08
C LYS A 342 -6.96 10.05 -13.88
N SER A 343 -5.76 10.30 -13.34
CA SER A 343 -4.73 11.15 -13.96
C SER A 343 -5.26 12.50 -14.43
N ALA A 344 -6.27 13.03 -13.77
CA ALA A 344 -6.81 14.34 -14.07
C ALA A 344 -6.06 15.42 -13.29
N PRO A 345 -5.95 16.65 -13.83
CA PRO A 345 -5.28 17.75 -13.14
C PRO A 345 -5.88 17.98 -11.74
N ILE A 346 -5.00 18.17 -10.75
CA ILE A 346 -5.39 18.60 -9.42
C ILE A 346 -5.61 20.12 -9.43
N PRO A 347 -6.78 20.62 -9.02
CA PRO A 347 -7.00 22.06 -8.90
C PRO A 347 -5.91 22.74 -8.06
N THR A 348 -5.38 23.86 -8.54
CA THR A 348 -4.24 24.55 -7.91
C THR A 348 -4.49 24.89 -6.45
N GLU A 349 -5.70 25.32 -6.10
CA GLU A 349 -6.11 25.65 -4.74
C GLU A 349 -6.16 24.44 -3.80
N TRP A 350 -6.25 23.21 -4.32
CA TRP A 350 -6.27 21.98 -3.55
C TRP A 350 -4.90 21.30 -3.42
N LYS A 351 -3.91 21.88 -4.10
CA LYS A 351 -2.55 21.30 -4.10
C LYS A 351 -2.00 21.09 -2.69
N ALA A 352 -2.18 22.04 -1.79
CA ALA A 352 -1.68 21.94 -0.41
C ALA A 352 -2.31 20.78 0.37
N GLN A 353 -3.63 20.53 0.19
CA GLN A 353 -4.33 19.41 0.82
C GLN A 353 -3.85 18.08 0.23
N PHE A 354 -3.68 18.00 -1.09
CA PHE A 354 -3.12 16.80 -1.73
C PHE A 354 -1.68 16.54 -1.32
N ASP A 355 -0.82 17.56 -1.19
CA ASP A 355 0.54 17.41 -0.69
C ASP A 355 0.53 16.90 0.78
N ALA A 356 -0.38 17.40 1.62
CA ALA A 356 -0.56 16.92 2.99
C ALA A 356 -1.05 15.47 3.03
N PHE A 357 -1.99 15.12 2.16
CA PHE A 357 -2.50 13.75 2.01
C PHE A 357 -1.38 12.79 1.56
N GLN A 358 -0.59 13.17 0.55
CA GLN A 358 0.51 12.35 0.04
C GLN A 358 1.62 12.10 1.09
N LYS A 359 1.75 12.95 2.09
CA LYS A 359 2.69 12.74 3.21
C LYS A 359 2.20 11.70 4.21
N LYS A 360 0.93 11.29 4.15
CA LYS A 360 0.30 10.34 5.08
C LYS A 360 -0.14 9.04 4.42
N ILE A 361 -0.48 9.05 3.14
CA ILE A 361 -0.90 7.86 2.41
C ILE A 361 0.21 6.79 2.39
N GLY A 362 -0.15 5.52 2.54
CA GLY A 362 0.81 4.43 2.57
C GLY A 362 1.74 4.50 3.79
N TYR A 363 3.03 4.30 3.58
CA TYR A 363 4.05 4.32 4.64
C TYR A 363 4.98 5.53 4.51
N ARG A 364 5.51 6.00 5.67
CA ARG A 364 6.48 7.10 5.74
C ARG A 364 7.45 6.86 6.89
N PHE A 365 8.65 6.37 6.59
CA PHE A 365 9.62 6.01 7.61
C PHE A 365 10.52 7.19 7.99
N THR A 366 10.51 7.54 9.27
CA THR A 366 11.36 8.54 9.91
C THR A 366 12.29 7.85 10.90
N LEU A 367 13.60 7.94 10.71
CA LEU A 367 14.58 7.51 11.71
C LEU A 367 14.70 8.59 12.78
N ARG A 368 14.18 8.32 13.97
CA ARG A 368 14.16 9.28 15.10
C ARG A 368 15.46 9.29 15.87
N ARG A 369 16.09 8.11 15.99
CA ARG A 369 17.33 7.92 16.72
C ARG A 369 18.09 6.72 16.19
N LEU A 370 19.39 6.88 16.03
CA LEU A 370 20.33 5.81 15.73
C LEU A 370 21.47 5.90 16.76
N GLU A 371 21.78 4.76 17.38
CA GLU A 371 22.95 4.62 18.23
C GLU A 371 23.81 3.45 17.75
N TYR A 372 25.11 3.64 17.80
CA TYR A 372 26.06 2.60 17.45
C TYR A 372 27.39 2.78 18.16
N SER A 373 28.20 1.71 18.27
CA SER A 373 29.51 1.75 18.88
C SER A 373 30.44 2.72 18.13
N LYS A 374 31.10 3.63 18.84
CA LYS A 374 32.04 4.61 18.26
C LYS A 374 33.31 3.98 17.73
N VAL A 375 33.76 2.92 18.38
CA VAL A 375 34.93 2.13 17.99
C VAL A 375 34.50 0.67 17.91
N VAL A 376 34.87 0.00 16.84
CA VAL A 376 34.58 -1.40 16.60
C VAL A 376 35.80 -2.14 16.10
N ALA A 377 35.89 -3.46 16.32
CA ALA A 377 36.94 -4.29 15.76
C ALA A 377 36.38 -5.17 14.62
N PRO A 378 37.17 -5.46 13.58
CA PRO A 378 36.81 -6.44 12.56
C PRO A 378 36.53 -7.81 13.20
N GLY A 379 35.50 -8.51 12.67
CA GLY A 379 35.12 -9.85 13.18
C GLY A 379 34.34 -9.82 14.51
N THR A 380 33.94 -8.64 15.02
CA THR A 380 33.19 -8.52 16.27
C THR A 380 31.76 -8.05 16.07
N MET A 381 30.97 -8.10 17.13
CA MET A 381 29.58 -7.59 17.14
C MET A 381 29.57 -6.13 17.58
N MET A 382 28.91 -5.28 16.79
CA MET A 382 28.66 -3.87 17.09
C MET A 382 27.25 -3.71 17.66
N LEU A 383 27.12 -3.04 18.80
CA LEU A 383 25.80 -2.66 19.34
C LEU A 383 25.15 -1.61 18.45
N VAL A 384 23.87 -1.80 18.16
CA VAL A 384 23.06 -0.87 17.37
C VAL A 384 21.66 -0.77 17.98
N HIS A 385 21.22 0.47 18.22
CA HIS A 385 19.86 0.79 18.57
C HIS A 385 19.27 1.73 17.50
N MET A 386 18.07 1.43 17.02
CA MET A 386 17.34 2.27 16.07
C MET A 386 15.91 2.49 16.56
N TRP A 387 15.50 3.74 16.63
CA TRP A 387 14.11 4.12 16.85
C TRP A 387 13.55 4.74 15.56
N TRP A 388 12.61 4.04 14.97
CA TRP A 388 11.89 4.41 13.77
C TRP A 388 10.46 4.82 14.09
N LEU A 389 9.88 5.66 13.24
CA LEU A 389 8.47 5.99 13.25
C LEU A 389 7.93 5.80 11.83
N ASN A 390 6.86 5.03 11.67
CA ASN A 390 6.06 5.03 10.46
C ASN A 390 4.97 6.10 10.63
N GLU A 391 5.14 7.25 9.99
CA GLU A 391 4.20 8.39 10.02
C GLU A 391 3.08 8.27 9.00
N GLY A 392 3.13 7.23 8.14
CA GLY A 392 2.07 6.90 7.20
C GLY A 392 0.90 6.19 7.86
N VAL A 393 -0.15 5.91 7.10
CA VAL A 393 -1.35 5.22 7.60
C VAL A 393 -1.36 3.71 7.33
N ALA A 394 -0.37 3.19 6.61
CA ALA A 394 -0.25 1.77 6.27
C ALA A 394 1.20 1.28 6.42
N PRO A 395 1.45 -0.04 6.53
CA PRO A 395 2.79 -0.59 6.43
C PRO A 395 3.26 -0.66 4.98
N ILE A 396 4.54 -0.99 4.79
CA ILE A 396 5.06 -1.46 3.50
C ILE A 396 4.74 -2.95 3.34
N TYR A 397 4.27 -3.37 2.16
CA TYR A 397 3.88 -4.78 1.93
C TYR A 397 4.93 -5.57 1.16
N LYS A 398 5.78 -4.88 0.41
CA LYS A 398 6.88 -5.50 -0.36
C LYS A 398 8.12 -5.61 0.50
N GLU A 399 8.95 -6.61 0.20
CA GLU A 399 10.20 -6.84 0.91
C GLU A 399 11.26 -5.82 0.50
N PHE A 400 11.86 -5.15 1.52
CA PHE A 400 13.05 -4.33 1.40
C PHE A 400 13.94 -4.61 2.60
N THR A 401 15.25 -4.58 2.36
CA THR A 401 16.24 -4.86 3.40
C THR A 401 16.71 -3.56 4.04
N LEU A 402 16.43 -3.35 5.34
CA LEU A 402 17.11 -2.29 6.09
C LEU A 402 18.59 -2.67 6.22
N ALA A 403 19.49 -1.73 5.90
CA ALA A 403 20.90 -1.95 5.97
C ALA A 403 21.67 -0.75 6.53
N MET A 404 22.77 -1.02 7.23
CA MET A 404 23.83 -0.07 7.51
C MET A 404 24.97 -0.28 6.54
N GLU A 405 25.63 0.78 6.12
CA GLU A 405 26.86 0.71 5.37
C GLU A 405 27.98 1.40 6.14
N LEU A 406 29.13 0.74 6.20
CA LEU A 406 30.38 1.31 6.65
C LEU A 406 31.22 1.64 5.42
N ARG A 407 31.47 2.90 5.15
CA ARG A 407 32.16 3.37 3.94
C ARG A 407 33.40 4.17 4.27
N SER A 408 34.51 3.79 3.66
CA SER A 408 35.75 4.57 3.61
C SER A 408 36.08 4.97 2.17
N ALA A 409 37.15 5.73 1.97
CA ALA A 409 37.62 6.07 0.62
C ALA A 409 38.03 4.84 -0.21
N LYS A 410 38.35 3.70 0.44
CA LYS A 410 38.92 2.50 -0.21
C LYS A 410 37.93 1.36 -0.31
N MET A 411 36.91 1.30 0.57
CA MET A 411 35.99 0.18 0.63
C MET A 411 34.67 0.54 1.27
N ALA A 412 33.66 -0.26 0.98
CA ALA A 412 32.36 -0.20 1.61
C ALA A 412 31.90 -1.61 2.02
N ALA A 413 31.26 -1.71 3.18
CA ALA A 413 30.64 -2.94 3.67
C ALA A 413 29.20 -2.68 4.01
N VAL A 414 28.29 -3.40 3.36
CA VAL A 414 26.84 -3.35 3.61
C VAL A 414 26.49 -4.44 4.61
N ILE A 415 25.87 -4.06 5.71
CA ILE A 415 25.50 -4.94 6.82
C ILE A 415 23.96 -4.92 6.94
N PRO A 416 23.27 -6.01 6.55
CA PRO A 416 21.81 -6.10 6.72
C PRO A 416 21.43 -6.04 8.20
N VAL A 417 20.41 -5.28 8.51
CA VAL A 417 19.77 -5.27 9.83
C VAL A 417 18.70 -6.38 9.84
N PRO A 418 18.73 -7.32 10.80
CA PRO A 418 17.84 -8.48 10.78
C PRO A 418 16.43 -8.13 11.28
N VAL A 419 15.71 -7.32 10.52
CA VAL A 419 14.32 -6.91 10.78
C VAL A 419 13.46 -7.09 9.53
N ASP A 420 12.20 -7.41 9.75
CA ASP A 420 11.18 -7.38 8.70
C ASP A 420 10.38 -6.08 8.81
N ILE A 421 10.71 -5.11 7.97
CA ILE A 421 10.07 -3.79 7.99
C ILE A 421 8.60 -3.83 7.55
N ARG A 422 8.11 -4.92 6.97
CA ARG A 422 6.69 -5.12 6.63
C ARG A 422 5.82 -5.22 7.88
N LYS A 423 6.42 -5.53 9.03
CA LYS A 423 5.75 -5.56 10.34
C LYS A 423 5.69 -4.19 11.03
N TRP A 424 6.25 -3.15 10.42
CA TRP A 424 6.23 -1.80 10.97
C TRP A 424 4.92 -1.11 10.62
N LEU A 425 3.91 -1.37 11.42
CA LEU A 425 2.62 -0.68 11.34
C LEU A 425 2.81 0.82 11.62
N PRO A 426 1.81 1.68 11.33
CA PRO A 426 1.83 3.08 11.75
C PRO A 426 2.16 3.22 13.23
N GLY A 427 3.10 4.10 13.57
CA GLY A 427 3.62 4.27 14.91
C GLY A 427 5.10 3.89 15.05
N ASP A 428 5.51 3.63 16.29
CA ASP A 428 6.90 3.38 16.63
C ASP A 428 7.37 1.95 16.32
N ALA A 429 8.61 1.85 15.83
CA ALA A 429 9.32 0.59 15.65
C ALA A 429 10.75 0.72 16.19
N VAL A 430 11.19 -0.27 16.94
CA VAL A 430 12.51 -0.27 17.59
C VAL A 430 13.29 -1.51 17.17
N TYR A 431 14.56 -1.29 16.86
CA TYR A 431 15.55 -2.35 16.74
C TYR A 431 16.60 -2.17 17.83
N ASP A 432 16.74 -3.16 18.69
CA ASP A 432 17.80 -3.28 19.67
C ASP A 432 18.56 -4.58 19.41
N GLY A 433 19.83 -4.46 19.01
CA GLY A 433 20.59 -5.66 18.66
C GLY A 433 22.05 -5.39 18.37
N THR A 434 22.65 -6.38 17.76
CA THR A 434 24.04 -6.32 17.33
C THR A 434 24.15 -6.62 15.84
N LEU A 435 25.12 -5.96 15.19
CA LEU A 435 25.49 -6.23 13.81
C LEU A 435 26.91 -6.74 13.73
N TYR A 436 27.14 -7.74 12.90
CA TYR A 436 28.48 -8.28 12.69
C TYR A 436 29.32 -7.35 11.83
N VAL A 437 30.48 -6.92 12.37
CA VAL A 437 31.45 -6.09 11.65
C VAL A 437 32.31 -7.02 10.79
N PRO A 438 32.34 -6.90 9.46
CA PRO A 438 33.09 -7.79 8.59
C PRO A 438 34.57 -7.84 8.94
N GLU A 439 35.17 -9.06 8.89
CA GLU A 439 36.56 -9.31 9.24
C GLU A 439 37.58 -8.60 8.34
N ASN A 440 37.21 -8.34 7.10
CA ASN A 440 38.06 -7.75 6.07
C ASN A 440 38.10 -6.22 6.11
N LEU A 441 37.47 -5.57 7.10
CA LEU A 441 37.56 -4.12 7.26
C LEU A 441 38.94 -3.71 7.75
N ALA A 442 39.60 -2.82 7.01
CA ALA A 442 40.87 -2.22 7.42
C ALA A 442 40.68 -1.23 8.57
N GLU A 443 41.71 -1.03 9.41
CA GLU A 443 41.68 0.01 10.40
C GLU A 443 41.52 1.40 9.76
N GLY A 444 40.74 2.27 10.41
CA GLY A 444 40.51 3.62 9.95
C GLY A 444 39.13 4.19 10.30
N SER A 445 38.86 5.35 9.79
CA SER A 445 37.54 6.00 9.92
C SER A 445 36.60 5.58 8.79
N TYR A 446 35.34 5.29 9.15
CA TYR A 446 34.29 4.93 8.24
C TYR A 446 33.07 5.80 8.44
N ASP A 447 32.51 6.32 7.36
CA ASP A 447 31.18 6.91 7.38
C ASP A 447 30.14 5.83 7.62
N VAL A 448 29.21 6.09 8.52
CA VAL A 448 28.03 5.26 8.78
C VAL A 448 26.88 5.80 7.97
N ARG A 449 26.24 4.92 7.19
CA ARG A 449 25.10 5.27 6.35
C ARG A 449 23.98 4.25 6.53
N VAL A 450 22.74 4.65 6.30
CA VAL A 450 21.55 3.79 6.42
C VAL A 450 20.72 3.88 5.13
N ALA A 451 20.16 2.77 4.69
CA ALA A 451 19.19 2.72 3.59
C ALA A 451 18.26 1.51 3.71
N MET A 452 17.15 1.55 3.01
CA MET A 452 16.30 0.39 2.75
C MET A 452 16.49 -0.01 1.28
N LEU A 453 16.99 -1.22 1.08
CA LEU A 453 17.48 -1.72 -0.21
C LEU A 453 16.43 -2.58 -0.90
N ASP A 454 16.29 -2.42 -2.20
CA ASP A 454 15.60 -3.41 -3.04
C ASP A 454 16.41 -4.72 -3.05
N PRO A 455 15.87 -5.84 -2.58
CA PRO A 455 16.62 -7.10 -2.47
C PRO A 455 17.08 -7.66 -3.82
N ARG A 456 16.45 -7.25 -4.93
CA ARG A 456 16.80 -7.68 -6.29
C ARG A 456 18.05 -6.98 -6.82
N THR A 457 18.24 -5.73 -6.45
CA THR A 457 19.33 -4.89 -6.98
C THR A 457 20.41 -4.58 -5.95
N GLY A 458 20.11 -4.76 -4.66
CA GLY A 458 20.97 -4.33 -3.57
C GLY A 458 21.12 -2.82 -3.45
N LYS A 459 20.28 -2.04 -4.13
CA LYS A 459 20.37 -0.58 -4.15
C LYS A 459 19.28 0.07 -3.27
N PRO A 460 19.58 1.26 -2.68
CA PRO A 460 18.58 2.05 -1.98
C PRO A 460 17.35 2.34 -2.84
N ALA A 461 16.17 1.99 -2.33
CA ALA A 461 14.91 2.11 -3.05
C ALA A 461 13.86 2.96 -2.31
N ILE A 462 13.96 3.05 -0.99
CA ILE A 462 13.01 3.80 -0.17
C ILE A 462 13.59 5.15 0.22
N ARG A 463 12.82 6.20 -0.02
CA ARG A 463 13.09 7.55 0.48
C ARG A 463 12.61 7.64 1.91
N LEU A 464 13.53 7.93 2.83
CA LEU A 464 13.23 8.15 4.24
C LEU A 464 12.80 9.61 4.49
N ALA A 465 11.94 9.81 5.47
CA ALA A 465 11.48 11.14 5.87
C ALA A 465 12.50 11.85 6.77
N VAL A 466 13.78 11.78 6.44
CA VAL A 466 14.89 12.48 7.11
C VAL A 466 15.80 13.13 6.07
N GLU A 467 16.52 14.16 6.51
CA GLU A 467 17.56 14.81 5.69
C GLU A 467 18.82 13.93 5.59
N GLY A 468 19.77 14.31 4.75
CA GLY A 468 21.07 13.63 4.62
C GLY A 468 21.13 12.56 3.54
N ARG A 469 20.10 12.47 2.66
CA ARG A 469 20.12 11.59 1.49
C ARG A 469 21.21 12.00 0.52
N GLN A 470 22.06 11.05 0.13
CA GLN A 470 23.13 11.23 -0.84
C GLN A 470 22.67 10.85 -2.25
N GLU A 471 23.48 11.14 -3.27
CA GLU A 471 23.16 10.87 -4.68
C GLU A 471 22.88 9.39 -4.96
N ASP A 472 23.62 8.49 -4.27
CA ASP A 472 23.44 7.03 -4.38
C ASP A 472 22.25 6.48 -3.56
N GLY A 473 21.51 7.35 -2.88
CA GLY A 473 20.30 7.01 -2.14
C GLY A 473 20.51 6.65 -0.67
N TRP A 474 21.74 6.49 -0.21
CA TRP A 474 22.06 6.29 1.19
C TRP A 474 21.92 7.55 2.02
N TYR A 475 21.68 7.42 3.32
CA TYR A 475 21.55 8.52 4.29
C TYR A 475 22.75 8.56 5.21
N ALA A 476 23.45 9.69 5.26
CA ALA A 476 24.61 9.89 6.14
C ALA A 476 24.21 9.94 7.62
N MET A 477 24.85 9.13 8.46
CA MET A 477 24.56 8.93 9.88
C MET A 477 25.81 9.08 10.78
N GLY A 478 26.75 9.94 10.38
CA GLY A 478 28.00 10.16 11.13
C GLY A 478 29.10 9.17 10.77
N SER A 479 30.00 8.89 11.73
CA SER A 479 31.16 8.03 11.49
C SER A 479 31.53 7.21 12.71
N LEU A 480 32.27 6.12 12.48
CA LEU A 480 32.93 5.29 13.52
C LEU A 480 34.38 5.00 13.15
N THR A 481 35.13 4.45 14.11
CA THR A 481 36.52 4.01 13.91
C THR A 481 36.56 2.50 13.97
N VAL A 482 37.16 1.89 12.94
CA VAL A 482 37.55 0.47 12.95
C VAL A 482 39.01 0.37 13.47
N LYS A 483 39.23 -0.41 14.52
CA LYS A 483 40.53 -0.63 15.13
C LYS A 483 40.64 -2.08 15.56
N ALA A 484 41.76 -2.74 15.23
CA ALA A 484 42.05 -4.09 15.75
C ALA A 484 42.07 -4.07 17.28
N GLN A 485 41.71 -5.21 17.87
CA GLN A 485 41.82 -5.41 19.33
C GLN A 485 43.24 -5.61 19.75
#